data_fc9f3dbfd5f74977e12e038cf102984a
#
_entry.id   fc9f3dbfd5f74977e12e038cf102984a
#
_cell.length_a   1.000
_cell.length_b   1.000
_cell.length_c   1.000
_cell.angle_alpha   90.00
_cell.angle_beta   90.00
_cell.angle_gamma   90.00
#
_symmetry.space_group_name_H-M   'P 1'
#
loop_
_entity.id
_entity.type
_entity.pdbx_description
1 polymer ?
#
loop_
_entity_poly.entity_id
_entity_poly.type
_entity_poly.pdbx_seq_one_letter_code
_entity_poly.pdbx_strand_id
1 'polypeptide(L)'
;SLRKVLEGLPMTLSDFFTFDTEPQQAHVFYSSEELPNLGNDQIQLLLVGTAHPRRDIAILREVYQPGADTGPDMLVHEGQEGGVVLKGEVEITVGNDVRVLRPGDSYYFDSKQPHRFRNVGTDTCEIVSASSPPTF
;
A
#
# COMPACT_ATOMS: atom_id res chain seq x y z
N SER A 1 16.24 -8.14 15.24
CA SER A 1 16.28 -7.84 15.49
C SER A 1 16.20 -7.45 15.62
N LEU A 2 16.11 -7.22 15.39
CA LEU A 2 16.15 -6.73 15.64
C LEU A 2 16.29 -7.00 15.51
N ARG A 3 16.57 -7.09 15.14
CA ARG A 3 16.75 -7.25 15.17
C ARG A 3 16.86 -7.14 15.01
N LYS A 4 17.16 -7.41 15.02
CA LYS A 4 17.22 -7.31 15.26
C LYS A 4 17.18 -6.66 15.49
N VAL A 5 17.27 -6.55 15.54
CA VAL A 5 17.08 -5.85 16.03
C VAL A 5 17.32 -5.58 16.40
N LEU A 6 17.69 -5.33 16.08
CA LEU A 6 17.77 -4.90 16.56
C LEU A 6 18.20 -5.02 16.55
N GLU A 7 18.64 -5.08 16.23
CA GLU A 7 18.82 -5.04 16.52
C GLU A 7 18.87 -4.38 16.57
N GLY A 8 19.23 -4.56 16.46
CA GLY A 8 19.38 -3.93 16.92
C GLY A 8 19.16 -3.13 17.24
N LEU A 9 19.38 -2.53 17.47
CA LEU A 9 19.05 -1.71 18.13
C LEU A 9 18.82 -1.07 18.47
N PRO A 10 18.83 -0.91 18.32
CA PRO A 10 18.47 -0.27 18.94
C PRO A 10 17.78 0.30 19.23
N MET A 11 17.61 0.51 19.25
CA MET A 11 16.85 0.95 19.57
C MET A 11 16.31 1.82 19.40
N THR A 12 16.01 1.90 19.23
CA THR A 12 15.47 2.59 19.33
C THR A 12 14.63 3.19 19.53
N LEU A 13 14.28 3.41 19.44
CA LEU A 13 13.42 3.81 19.72
C LEU A 13 12.95 4.02 20.26
N SER A 14 13.01 3.71 20.14
CA SER A 14 12.58 3.64 20.72
C SER A 14 12.40 3.52 21.12
N ASP A 15 12.68 3.24 21.13
CA ASP A 15 12.51 3.00 21.57
C ASP A 15 11.98 3.46 21.70
N PHE A 16 11.75 3.62 21.78
CA PHE A 16 11.34 3.91 22.04
C PHE A 16 10.63 4.35 22.50
N PHE A 17 10.35 4.39 22.69
CA PHE A 17 9.78 4.54 23.36
C PHE A 17 9.75 4.18 24.38
N THR A 18 9.92 3.97 24.98
CA THR A 18 9.90 3.45 25.80
C THR A 18 10.10 3.25 26.47
N PHE A 19 10.17 3.40 27.39
CA PHE A 19 10.28 2.88 27.98
C PHE A 19 10.39 2.04 28.56
N ASP A 20 9.90 2.08 28.91
CA ASP A 20 10.08 0.66 29.06
C ASP A 20 11.47 0.26 28.69
N THR A 21 12.01 -0.60 29.41
CA THR A 21 13.42 -0.93 29.21
C THR A 21 13.63 -2.06 28.24
N GLU A 22 12.60 -2.78 27.85
CA GLU A 22 12.76 -3.85 26.90
C GLU A 22 12.81 -3.30 25.49
N PRO A 23 13.66 -3.85 24.64
CA PRO A 23 13.63 -3.48 23.22
C PRO A 23 12.26 -3.84 22.67
N GLN A 24 11.72 -2.94 21.88
CA GLN A 24 10.47 -3.23 21.18
C GLN A 24 10.74 -4.33 20.17
N GLN A 25 9.96 -5.37 20.23
CA GLN A 25 9.98 -6.36 19.19
C GLN A 25 9.23 -5.82 17.98
N ALA A 26 9.66 -6.22 16.80
CA ALA A 26 8.95 -5.83 15.59
C ALA A 26 7.53 -6.36 15.70
N HIS A 27 6.59 -5.49 15.44
CA HIS A 27 5.18 -5.85 15.37
C HIS A 27 4.98 -6.69 14.12
N VAL A 28 4.46 -7.89 14.27
CA VAL A 28 4.32 -8.83 13.16
C VAL A 28 2.90 -8.85 12.61
N PHE A 29 1.91 -8.77 13.50
CA PHE A 29 0.51 -8.90 13.14
C PHE A 29 -0.23 -7.59 13.34
N TYR A 30 -1.17 -7.31 12.44
CA TYR A 30 -1.94 -6.08 12.45
C TYR A 30 -3.42 -6.42 12.26
N SER A 31 -4.29 -5.85 13.08
CA SER A 31 -5.72 -5.94 12.84
C SER A 31 -6.13 -4.94 11.77
N SER A 32 -7.31 -5.10 11.22
CA SER A 32 -7.79 -4.20 10.18
C SER A 32 -7.90 -2.76 10.66
N GLU A 33 -8.20 -2.56 11.96
CA GLU A 33 -8.32 -1.22 12.52
C GLU A 33 -7.00 -0.53 12.74
N GLU A 34 -5.90 -1.28 12.72
CA GLU A 34 -4.57 -0.70 12.97
C GLU A 34 -3.92 -0.10 11.74
N LEU A 35 -4.50 -0.31 10.57
CA LEU A 35 -3.89 0.17 9.32
C LEU A 35 -4.22 1.64 9.14
N PRO A 36 -3.22 2.54 9.16
CA PRO A 36 -3.49 3.95 8.94
C PRO A 36 -3.89 4.19 7.49
N ASN A 37 -4.81 5.12 7.30
CA ASN A 37 -5.25 5.54 5.97
C ASN A 37 -4.39 6.72 5.52
N LEU A 38 -3.57 6.49 4.51
CA LEU A 38 -2.69 7.52 3.93
C LEU A 38 -3.38 8.27 2.79
N GLY A 39 -4.60 7.89 2.45
CA GLY A 39 -5.36 8.51 1.39
C GLY A 39 -6.44 9.45 1.95
N ASN A 40 -7.61 9.36 1.37
CA ASN A 40 -8.75 10.20 1.75
C ASN A 40 -10.02 9.36 1.79
N ASP A 41 -11.19 10.02 1.84
CA ASP A 41 -12.46 9.30 1.95
C ASP A 41 -12.84 8.60 0.65
N GLN A 42 -12.36 9.07 -0.49
CA GLN A 42 -12.68 8.48 -1.79
C GLN A 42 -11.75 7.33 -2.11
N ILE A 43 -10.48 7.46 -1.76
CA ILE A 43 -9.47 6.43 -1.98
C ILE A 43 -8.74 6.22 -0.66
N GLN A 44 -9.03 5.11 -0.01
CA GLN A 44 -8.30 4.75 1.20
C GLN A 44 -7.09 3.94 0.83
N LEU A 45 -5.95 4.31 1.41
CA LEU A 45 -4.68 3.61 1.22
C LEU A 45 -4.23 3.14 2.59
N LEU A 46 -4.59 1.91 2.92
CA LEU A 46 -4.37 1.35 4.26
C LEU A 46 -3.03 0.62 4.28
N LEU A 47 -2.08 1.18 5.00
CA LEU A 47 -0.70 0.72 4.97
C LEU A 47 -0.47 -0.41 5.97
N VAL A 48 0.11 -1.50 5.49
CA VAL A 48 0.49 -2.66 6.31
C VAL A 48 1.93 -2.50 6.76
N GLY A 49 2.21 -2.85 8.00
CA GLY A 49 3.59 -2.95 8.47
C GLY A 49 4.21 -1.64 8.96
N THR A 50 3.39 -0.69 9.41
CA THR A 50 3.89 0.62 9.86
C THR A 50 4.87 0.55 11.02
N ALA A 51 4.76 -0.49 11.85
CA ALA A 51 5.65 -0.64 13.02
C ALA A 51 6.95 -1.37 12.68
N HIS A 52 7.11 -1.84 11.45
CA HIS A 52 8.37 -2.46 11.06
C HIS A 52 9.43 -1.38 10.91
N PRO A 53 10.61 -1.56 11.51
CA PRO A 53 11.63 -0.50 11.53
C PRO A 53 12.18 -0.18 10.15
N ARG A 54 12.12 -1.12 9.21
CA ARG A 54 12.69 -0.92 7.89
C ARG A 54 11.94 -1.77 6.87
N ARG A 55 11.08 -1.14 6.10
CA ARG A 55 10.31 -1.83 5.08
C ARG A 55 10.98 -1.71 3.73
N ASP A 56 11.19 -2.84 3.05
CA ASP A 56 11.69 -2.88 1.68
C ASP A 56 10.56 -2.92 0.67
N ILE A 57 9.34 -3.17 1.14
CA ILE A 57 8.14 -3.18 0.30
C ILE A 57 7.05 -2.37 0.99
N ALA A 58 6.14 -1.85 0.19
CA ALA A 58 4.92 -1.25 0.71
C ALA A 58 3.76 -2.16 0.30
N ILE A 59 2.98 -2.58 1.28
CA ILE A 59 1.77 -3.38 1.05
C ILE A 59 0.60 -2.51 1.47
N LEU A 60 -0.35 -2.33 0.54
CA LEU A 60 -1.52 -1.50 0.78
C LEU A 60 -2.79 -2.31 0.55
N ARG A 61 -3.75 -2.06 1.40
CA ARG A 61 -5.12 -2.41 1.11
C ARG A 61 -5.78 -1.13 0.61
N GLU A 62 -6.18 -1.12 -0.65
CA GLU A 62 -6.70 0.08 -1.29
C GLU A 62 -8.21 -0.07 -1.49
N VAL A 63 -8.95 0.96 -1.12
CA VAL A 63 -10.41 0.95 -1.21
C VAL A 63 -10.85 2.17 -1.99
N TYR A 64 -11.44 1.95 -3.15
CA TYR A 64 -11.90 3.01 -4.05
C TYR A 64 -13.42 3.08 -4.02
N GLN A 65 -13.95 4.24 -3.66
CA GLN A 65 -15.40 4.46 -3.75
C GLN A 65 -15.81 4.57 -5.22
N PRO A 66 -17.09 4.32 -5.55
CA PRO A 66 -17.56 4.52 -6.93
C PRO A 66 -17.24 5.92 -7.41
N GLY A 67 -16.64 6.01 -8.60
CA GLY A 67 -16.23 7.29 -9.18
C GLY A 67 -14.87 7.79 -8.71
N ALA A 68 -14.26 7.14 -7.73
CA ALA A 68 -12.94 7.54 -7.26
C ALA A 68 -11.89 7.37 -8.36
N ASP A 69 -10.93 8.29 -8.40
CA ASP A 69 -10.00 8.43 -9.50
C ASP A 69 -8.69 9.02 -8.96
N THR A 70 -7.56 8.44 -9.32
CA THR A 70 -6.26 9.00 -8.91
C THR A 70 -5.94 10.29 -9.67
N GLY A 71 -6.71 10.60 -10.71
CA GLY A 71 -6.64 11.86 -11.41
C GLY A 71 -6.20 11.72 -12.86
N PRO A 72 -6.56 12.71 -13.70
CA PRO A 72 -6.15 12.69 -15.10
C PRO A 72 -4.65 12.90 -15.27
N ASP A 73 -3.99 13.56 -14.32
CA ASP A 73 -2.55 13.66 -14.32
C ASP A 73 -2.01 12.33 -13.81
N MET A 74 -1.39 11.57 -14.70
CA MET A 74 -1.03 10.20 -14.40
C MET A 74 0.16 10.15 -13.44
N LEU A 75 0.11 9.14 -12.56
CA LEU A 75 1.15 8.94 -11.56
C LEU A 75 2.42 8.39 -12.23
N VAL A 76 3.58 8.82 -11.73
CA VAL A 76 4.88 8.32 -12.19
C VAL A 76 5.81 8.29 -10.99
N HIS A 77 6.42 7.16 -10.73
CA HIS A 77 7.44 7.06 -9.68
C HIS A 77 8.38 5.89 -9.94
N GLU A 78 9.43 5.81 -9.13
CA GLU A 78 10.44 4.76 -9.29
C GLU A 78 9.92 3.43 -8.77
N GLY A 79 10.47 2.35 -9.33
CA GLY A 79 10.22 1.02 -8.84
C GLY A 79 9.20 0.24 -9.64
N GLN A 80 8.63 -0.74 -8.99
CA GLN A 80 7.63 -1.62 -9.57
C GLN A 80 6.46 -1.73 -8.61
N GLU A 81 5.30 -2.01 -9.17
CA GLU A 81 4.11 -2.23 -8.36
C GLU A 81 3.22 -3.28 -9.00
N GLY A 82 2.48 -3.97 -8.16
CA GLY A 82 1.53 -4.96 -8.59
C GLY A 82 0.41 -5.09 -7.60
N GLY A 83 -0.67 -5.75 -8.00
CA GLY A 83 -1.80 -5.93 -7.13
C GLY A 83 -2.81 -6.90 -7.67
N VAL A 84 -3.76 -7.24 -6.82
CA VAL A 84 -4.86 -8.15 -7.14
C VAL A 84 -6.16 -7.48 -6.71
N VAL A 85 -7.13 -7.50 -7.62
CA VAL A 85 -8.47 -6.98 -7.32
C VAL A 85 -9.21 -8.02 -6.50
N LEU A 86 -9.73 -7.60 -5.35
CA LEU A 86 -10.48 -8.49 -4.46
C LEU A 86 -11.98 -8.29 -4.59
N LYS A 87 -12.42 -7.07 -4.89
CA LYS A 87 -13.84 -6.74 -4.92
C LYS A 87 -14.06 -5.57 -5.87
N GLY A 88 -15.18 -5.57 -6.57
CA GLY A 88 -15.55 -4.48 -7.46
C GLY A 88 -14.74 -4.48 -8.74
N GLU A 89 -14.77 -3.35 -9.44
CA GLU A 89 -14.09 -3.17 -10.72
C GLU A 89 -13.22 -1.92 -10.68
N VAL A 90 -12.13 -1.96 -11.40
CA VAL A 90 -11.25 -0.79 -11.53
C VAL A 90 -10.72 -0.71 -12.94
N GLU A 91 -10.76 0.48 -13.52
CA GLU A 91 -10.11 0.76 -14.80
C GLU A 91 -8.69 1.22 -14.52
N ILE A 92 -7.73 0.50 -15.05
CA ILE A 92 -6.32 0.84 -14.86
C ILE A 92 -5.75 1.21 -16.21
N THR A 93 -5.08 2.37 -16.25
CA THR A 93 -4.34 2.84 -17.41
C THR A 93 -2.86 2.80 -17.07
N VAL A 94 -2.08 2.12 -17.88
CA VAL A 94 -0.61 2.09 -17.77
C VAL A 94 -0.05 2.41 -19.14
N GLY A 95 0.57 3.57 -19.26
CA GLY A 95 1.00 4.07 -20.56
C GLY A 95 -0.20 4.20 -21.48
N ASN A 96 -0.19 3.47 -22.59
CA ASN A 96 -1.28 3.47 -23.55
C ASN A 96 -2.23 2.28 -23.39
N ASP A 97 -2.00 1.44 -22.39
CA ASP A 97 -2.80 0.23 -22.17
C ASP A 97 -3.86 0.53 -21.13
N VAL A 98 -5.12 0.28 -21.48
CA VAL A 98 -6.26 0.55 -20.60
C VAL A 98 -7.08 -0.73 -20.47
N ARG A 99 -7.39 -1.10 -19.24
CA ARG A 99 -8.16 -2.31 -19.01
C ARG A 99 -9.00 -2.19 -17.75
N VAL A 100 -10.21 -2.77 -17.78
CA VAL A 100 -11.05 -2.89 -16.59
C VAL A 100 -10.75 -4.24 -15.96
N LEU A 101 -10.35 -4.23 -14.70
CA LEU A 101 -10.05 -5.44 -13.95
C LEU A 101 -11.21 -5.76 -13.01
N ARG A 102 -11.46 -7.04 -12.83
CA ARG A 102 -12.51 -7.59 -11.97
C ARG A 102 -11.88 -8.45 -10.88
N PRO A 103 -12.65 -8.89 -9.88
CA PRO A 103 -12.09 -9.71 -8.80
C PRO A 103 -11.33 -10.91 -9.33
N GLY A 104 -10.12 -11.09 -8.82
CA GLY A 104 -9.21 -12.12 -9.25
C GLY A 104 -8.23 -11.70 -10.32
N ASP A 105 -8.51 -10.62 -11.02
CA ASP A 105 -7.56 -10.07 -12.00
C ASP A 105 -6.43 -9.34 -11.30
N SER A 106 -5.28 -9.25 -11.97
CA SER A 106 -4.09 -8.67 -11.38
C SER A 106 -3.36 -7.79 -12.39
N TYR A 107 -2.43 -7.00 -11.87
CA TYR A 107 -1.58 -6.15 -12.68
C TYR A 107 -0.17 -6.15 -12.08
N TYR A 108 0.81 -5.84 -12.93
CA TYR A 108 2.20 -5.65 -12.50
C TYR A 108 2.92 -4.84 -13.56
N PHE A 109 3.56 -3.74 -13.15
CA PHE A 109 4.22 -2.86 -14.11
C PHE A 109 5.32 -2.05 -13.45
N ASP A 110 6.19 -1.48 -14.27
CA ASP A 110 7.19 -0.51 -13.82
C ASP A 110 6.50 0.80 -13.54
N SER A 111 6.66 1.31 -12.32
CA SER A 111 5.95 2.51 -11.86
C SER A 111 6.39 3.78 -12.60
N LYS A 112 7.46 3.72 -13.39
CA LYS A 112 7.86 4.81 -14.26
C LYS A 112 6.89 5.04 -15.42
N GLN A 113 6.13 4.02 -15.79
CA GLN A 113 5.09 4.17 -16.78
C GLN A 113 3.97 5.00 -16.19
N PRO A 114 3.49 6.04 -16.88
CA PRO A 114 2.37 6.83 -16.37
C PRO A 114 1.17 5.93 -16.13
N HIS A 115 0.53 6.07 -14.97
CA HIS A 115 -0.56 5.17 -14.62
C HIS A 115 -1.66 5.88 -13.86
N ARG A 116 -2.86 5.33 -13.94
CA ARG A 116 -4.08 5.91 -13.38
C ARG A 116 -5.04 4.78 -13.00
N PHE A 117 -5.67 4.93 -11.85
CA PHE A 117 -6.66 3.98 -11.35
C PHE A 117 -7.97 4.71 -11.18
N ARG A 118 -9.05 4.11 -11.65
CA ARG A 118 -10.37 4.74 -11.61
C ARG A 118 -11.44 3.68 -11.39
N ASN A 119 -12.29 3.89 -10.38
CA ASN A 119 -13.42 3.00 -10.15
C ASN A 119 -14.57 3.40 -11.08
N VAL A 120 -14.79 2.59 -12.10
CA VAL A 120 -15.83 2.84 -13.09
C VAL A 120 -17.11 2.04 -12.81
N GLY A 121 -17.11 1.26 -11.73
CA GLY A 121 -18.27 0.47 -11.33
C GLY A 121 -19.21 1.22 -10.42
N THR A 122 -20.21 0.51 -9.93
CA THR A 122 -21.21 1.06 -9.02
C THR A 122 -20.96 0.66 -7.57
N ASP A 123 -20.01 -0.25 -7.34
CA ASP A 123 -19.68 -0.75 -6.02
C ASP A 123 -18.28 -0.31 -5.63
N THR A 124 -18.00 -0.36 -4.33
CA THR A 124 -16.66 -0.14 -3.81
C THR A 124 -15.71 -1.17 -4.40
N CYS A 125 -14.52 -0.72 -4.79
CA CYS A 125 -13.47 -1.60 -5.30
C CYS A 125 -12.38 -1.76 -4.25
N GLU A 126 -11.92 -3.00 -4.04
CA GLU A 126 -10.83 -3.31 -3.12
C GLU A 126 -9.70 -3.98 -3.85
N ILE A 127 -8.48 -3.50 -3.58
CA ILE A 127 -7.24 -4.02 -4.18
C ILE A 127 -6.25 -4.26 -3.06
N VAL A 128 -5.49 -5.35 -3.16
CA VAL A 128 -4.27 -5.52 -2.37
C VAL A 128 -3.11 -5.31 -3.31
N SER A 129 -2.24 -4.37 -2.96
CA SER A 129 -1.11 -4.00 -3.81
C SER A 129 0.21 -4.06 -3.05
N ALA A 130 1.27 -4.17 -3.81
CA ALA A 130 2.63 -4.12 -3.27
C ALA A 130 3.48 -3.29 -4.21
N SER A 131 4.44 -2.56 -3.64
CA SER A 131 5.38 -1.78 -4.42
C SER A 131 6.77 -1.85 -3.79
N SER A 132 7.79 -1.73 -4.59
CA SER A 132 9.19 -1.72 -4.15
C SER A 132 9.98 -0.82 -5.09
N PRO A 133 10.79 0.11 -4.54
CA PRO A 133 10.90 0.43 -3.12
C PRO A 133 9.63 1.07 -2.58
N PRO A 134 9.47 1.11 -1.26
CA PRO A 134 8.28 1.72 -0.67
C PRO A 134 8.17 3.18 -1.03
N THR A 135 6.95 3.62 -1.38
CA THR A 135 6.66 5.02 -1.63
C THR A 135 5.97 5.67 -0.42
N PHE A 136 5.66 4.85 0.57
CA PHE A 136 5.02 5.33 1.80
C PHE A 136 5.81 4.93 3.03
#